data_ec2e9257b06891f37c51c74d3f68d691
#
_entry.id   ec2e9257b06891f37c51c74d3f68d691
#
_cell.length_a   1.000
_cell.length_b   1.000
_cell.length_c   1.000
_cell.angle_alpha   90.00
_cell.angle_beta   90.00
_cell.angle_gamma   90.00
#
_symmetry.space_group_name_H-M   'P 1'
#
loop_
_entity.id
_entity.type
_entity.pdbx_description
1 polymer ?
#
loop_
_entity_poly.entity_id
_entity_poly.type
_entity_poly.pdbx_seq_one_letter_code
_entity_poly.pdbx_strand_id
1 'polypeptide(L)'
;MKILHTADWHLGIHLYNESLEEDHRLFISWLLNTCIPEHRPDVLLIAGDIFDKANPPTYARQQYYQFLAQLIPLGIKKIIITAGNHDSAAMLEAPKEILQYLNIHVVGHAPTETENLLIPISINEENEPTVVVAAVPFLKDQDIRTPGLDATAES
;
A
#
# COMPACT_ATOMS: atom_id res chain seq x y z
N MET A 1 6.87 -9.04 17.49
CA MET A 1 6.17 -8.37 16.38
C MET A 1 6.07 -9.32 15.20
N LYS A 2 4.90 -9.42 14.58
CA LYS A 2 4.68 -10.14 13.33
C LYS A 2 4.29 -9.16 12.24
N ILE A 3 4.93 -9.26 11.09
CA ILE A 3 4.62 -8.44 9.92
C ILE A 3 4.12 -9.39 8.84
N LEU A 4 2.96 -9.12 8.28
CA LEU A 4 2.45 -9.75 7.08
C LEU A 4 2.71 -8.83 5.89
N HIS A 5 3.32 -9.35 4.84
CA HIS A 5 3.63 -8.61 3.63
C HIS A 5 2.95 -9.24 2.42
N THR A 6 2.34 -8.41 1.60
CA THR A 6 1.76 -8.79 0.31
C THR A 6 2.01 -7.68 -0.70
N ALA A 7 2.00 -8.01 -2.00
CA ALA A 7 2.26 -7.09 -3.11
C ALA A 7 1.60 -7.59 -4.38
N ASP A 8 1.58 -6.77 -5.42
CA ASP A 8 1.26 -7.14 -6.79
C ASP A 8 -0.10 -7.83 -6.94
N TRP A 9 -1.14 -7.21 -6.41
CA TRP A 9 -2.49 -7.76 -6.49
C TRP A 9 -3.12 -7.64 -7.88
N HIS A 10 -2.80 -6.54 -8.59
CA HIS A 10 -3.34 -6.24 -9.92
C HIS A 10 -4.86 -6.37 -10.02
N LEU A 11 -5.58 -5.83 -9.03
CA LEU A 11 -7.04 -5.85 -9.05
C LEU A 11 -7.57 -5.22 -10.34
N GLY A 12 -8.42 -5.96 -11.05
CA GLY A 12 -8.96 -5.51 -12.33
C GLY A 12 -8.25 -6.08 -13.57
N ILE A 13 -7.23 -6.92 -13.38
CA ILE A 13 -6.52 -7.58 -14.50
C ILE A 13 -7.43 -8.56 -15.24
N HIS A 14 -7.18 -8.69 -16.54
CA HIS A 14 -7.74 -9.73 -17.41
C HIS A 14 -6.62 -10.61 -17.95
N LEU A 15 -6.79 -11.91 -17.86
CA LEU A 15 -5.88 -12.89 -18.44
C LEU A 15 -6.59 -13.60 -19.60
N TYR A 16 -6.02 -13.52 -20.83
CA TYR A 16 -6.64 -14.08 -22.04
C TYR A 16 -8.11 -13.68 -22.25
N ASN A 17 -8.45 -12.41 -22.00
CA ASN A 17 -9.78 -11.82 -22.02
C ASN A 17 -10.74 -12.31 -20.91
N GLU A 18 -10.30 -13.16 -19.99
CA GLU A 18 -11.07 -13.54 -18.82
C GLU A 18 -10.74 -12.61 -17.64
N SER A 19 -11.77 -12.15 -16.93
CA SER A 19 -11.62 -11.34 -15.74
C SER A 19 -11.18 -12.20 -14.56
N LEU A 20 -10.16 -11.76 -13.80
CA LEU A 20 -9.76 -12.41 -12.56
C LEU A 20 -10.50 -11.85 -11.33
N GLU A 21 -11.66 -11.21 -11.52
CA GLU A 21 -12.45 -10.62 -10.44
C GLU A 21 -12.78 -11.62 -9.34
N GLU A 22 -13.21 -12.83 -9.73
CA GLU A 22 -13.56 -13.88 -8.77
C GLU A 22 -12.33 -14.45 -8.05
N ASP A 23 -11.22 -14.62 -8.74
CA ASP A 23 -9.96 -15.10 -8.14
C ASP A 23 -9.46 -14.09 -7.08
N HIS A 24 -9.52 -12.79 -7.39
CA HIS A 24 -9.19 -11.73 -6.43
C HIS A 24 -10.14 -11.73 -5.23
N ARG A 25 -11.44 -11.94 -5.46
CA ARG A 25 -12.42 -12.04 -4.38
C ARG A 25 -12.10 -13.22 -3.46
N LEU A 26 -11.72 -14.36 -4.02
CA LEU A 26 -11.31 -15.54 -3.25
C LEU A 26 -10.02 -15.30 -2.48
N PHE A 27 -9.02 -14.68 -3.11
CA PHE A 27 -7.76 -14.30 -2.46
C PHE A 27 -8.01 -13.34 -1.28
N ILE A 28 -8.78 -12.27 -1.48
CA ILE A 28 -9.13 -11.31 -0.43
C ILE A 28 -9.89 -11.99 0.70
N SER A 29 -10.85 -12.88 0.37
CA SER A 29 -11.59 -13.64 1.35
C SER A 29 -10.70 -14.55 2.19
N TRP A 30 -9.77 -15.26 1.54
CA TRP A 30 -8.77 -16.08 2.24
C TRP A 30 -7.87 -15.23 3.16
N LEU A 31 -7.41 -14.10 2.67
CA LEU A 31 -6.54 -13.19 3.43
C LEU A 31 -7.24 -12.71 4.71
N LEU A 32 -8.51 -12.28 4.60
CA LEU A 32 -9.30 -11.74 5.70
C LEU A 32 -9.77 -12.82 6.68
N ASN A 33 -10.21 -13.97 6.18
CA ASN A 33 -10.93 -14.97 7.00
C ASN A 33 -10.03 -16.13 7.46
N THR A 34 -8.86 -16.28 6.84
CA THR A 34 -7.93 -17.40 7.17
C THR A 34 -6.57 -16.88 7.57
N CYS A 35 -5.86 -16.23 6.65
CA CYS A 35 -4.45 -15.87 6.83
C CYS A 35 -4.24 -14.89 8.00
N ILE A 36 -4.97 -13.77 8.00
CA ILE A 36 -4.83 -12.75 9.06
C ILE A 36 -5.28 -13.29 10.43
N PRO A 37 -6.43 -13.95 10.57
CA PRO A 37 -6.85 -14.52 11.85
C PRO A 37 -5.91 -15.59 12.41
N GLU A 38 -5.34 -16.44 11.54
CA GLU A 38 -4.40 -17.49 11.93
C GLU A 38 -3.07 -16.91 12.41
N HIS A 39 -2.51 -15.97 11.65
CA HIS A 39 -1.18 -15.43 11.94
C HIS A 39 -1.19 -14.25 12.91
N ARG A 40 -2.30 -13.52 13.02
CA ARG A 40 -2.48 -12.34 13.88
C ARG A 40 -1.32 -11.36 13.75
N PRO A 41 -1.09 -10.78 12.57
CA PRO A 41 0.00 -9.84 12.38
C PRO A 41 -0.23 -8.55 13.16
N ASP A 42 0.84 -7.98 13.71
CA ASP A 42 0.82 -6.64 14.29
C ASP A 42 0.77 -5.57 13.19
N VAL A 43 1.39 -5.86 12.05
CA VAL A 43 1.52 -4.94 10.91
C VAL A 43 1.19 -5.66 9.61
N LEU A 44 0.45 -4.99 8.73
CA LEU A 44 0.20 -5.42 7.35
C LEU A 44 0.87 -4.44 6.39
N LEU A 45 1.74 -4.95 5.52
CA LEU A 45 2.36 -4.19 4.44
C LEU A 45 1.77 -4.63 3.11
N ILE A 46 1.30 -3.66 2.30
CA ILE A 46 0.82 -3.87 0.94
C ILE A 46 1.70 -3.03 0.01
N ALA A 47 2.63 -3.69 -0.68
CA ALA A 47 3.73 -3.04 -1.37
C ALA A 47 3.51 -2.99 -2.89
N GLY A 48 2.71 -2.02 -3.30
CA GLY A 48 2.54 -1.64 -4.70
C GLY A 48 1.68 -2.56 -5.56
N ASP A 49 1.35 -2.06 -6.74
CA ASP A 49 0.56 -2.69 -7.80
C ASP A 49 -0.73 -3.32 -7.28
N ILE A 50 -1.47 -2.50 -6.51
CA ILE A 50 -2.77 -2.87 -5.97
C ILE A 50 -3.77 -3.04 -7.11
N PHE A 51 -3.72 -2.13 -8.07
CA PHE A 51 -4.56 -2.15 -9.27
C PHE A 51 -3.73 -2.47 -10.51
N ASP A 52 -4.36 -3.13 -11.49
CA ASP A 52 -3.73 -3.43 -12.78
C ASP A 52 -3.49 -2.18 -13.63
N LYS A 53 -4.28 -1.12 -13.40
CA LYS A 53 -4.23 0.13 -14.19
C LYS A 53 -4.51 1.33 -13.30
N ALA A 54 -3.92 2.47 -13.66
CA ALA A 54 -4.12 3.76 -12.99
C ALA A 54 -5.61 4.19 -12.91
N ASN A 55 -6.45 3.74 -13.86
CA ASN A 55 -7.90 3.90 -13.82
C ASN A 55 -8.58 2.53 -13.75
N PRO A 56 -8.67 1.92 -12.56
CA PRO A 56 -9.22 0.59 -12.40
C PRO A 56 -10.73 0.57 -12.55
N PRO A 57 -11.32 -0.56 -12.94
CA PRO A 57 -12.76 -0.72 -13.02
C PRO A 57 -13.42 -0.58 -11.65
N THR A 58 -14.70 -0.22 -11.64
CA THR A 58 -15.45 0.06 -10.42
C THR A 58 -15.43 -1.12 -9.43
N TYR A 59 -15.56 -2.36 -9.92
CA TYR A 59 -15.55 -3.54 -9.05
C TYR A 59 -14.19 -3.71 -8.32
N ALA A 60 -13.07 -3.45 -9.00
CA ALA A 60 -11.74 -3.54 -8.39
C ALA A 60 -11.58 -2.52 -7.25
N ARG A 61 -12.05 -1.28 -7.45
CA ARG A 61 -12.08 -0.26 -6.39
C ARG A 61 -12.98 -0.67 -5.23
N GLN A 62 -14.14 -1.25 -5.52
CA GLN A 62 -15.05 -1.76 -4.49
C GLN A 62 -14.40 -2.88 -3.68
N GLN A 63 -13.75 -3.86 -4.32
CA GLN A 63 -13.01 -4.93 -3.64
C GLN A 63 -11.95 -4.35 -2.70
N TYR A 64 -11.15 -3.38 -3.16
CA TYR A 64 -10.11 -2.74 -2.37
C TYR A 64 -10.68 -2.03 -1.13
N TYR A 65 -11.68 -1.15 -1.30
CA TYR A 65 -12.24 -0.41 -0.16
C TYR A 65 -13.03 -1.32 0.80
N GLN A 66 -13.70 -2.35 0.29
CA GLN A 66 -14.34 -3.35 1.13
C GLN A 66 -13.32 -4.14 1.95
N PHE A 67 -12.19 -4.49 1.34
CA PHE A 67 -11.07 -5.11 2.04
C PHE A 67 -10.57 -4.21 3.19
N LEU A 68 -10.27 -2.94 2.91
CA LEU A 68 -9.80 -2.00 3.95
C LEU A 68 -10.79 -1.88 5.10
N ALA A 69 -12.09 -1.78 4.80
CA ALA A 69 -13.13 -1.71 5.82
C ALA A 69 -13.19 -2.97 6.69
N GLN A 70 -12.95 -4.15 6.11
CA GLN A 70 -12.97 -5.43 6.82
C GLN A 70 -11.71 -5.68 7.64
N LEU A 71 -10.61 -4.94 7.40
CA LEU A 71 -9.41 -5.03 8.23
C LEU A 71 -9.60 -4.39 9.62
N ILE A 72 -10.47 -3.38 9.72
CA ILE A 72 -10.64 -2.59 10.96
C ILE A 72 -10.92 -3.48 12.19
N PRO A 73 -11.86 -4.43 12.17
CA PRO A 73 -12.17 -5.27 13.32
C PRO A 73 -11.11 -6.34 13.62
N LEU A 74 -10.11 -6.56 12.73
CA LEU A 74 -9.12 -7.62 12.90
C LEU A 74 -7.97 -7.26 13.86
N GLY A 75 -7.94 -6.02 14.36
CA GLY A 75 -6.99 -5.61 15.41
C GLY A 75 -5.55 -5.44 14.95
N ILE A 76 -5.31 -5.24 13.65
CA ILE A 76 -3.99 -4.92 13.11
C ILE A 76 -3.61 -3.51 13.57
N LYS A 77 -2.45 -3.38 14.22
CA LYS A 77 -2.02 -2.10 14.82
C LYS A 77 -1.66 -1.05 13.78
N LYS A 78 -1.09 -1.48 12.65
CA LYS A 78 -0.67 -0.59 11.58
C LYS A 78 -0.80 -1.27 10.22
N ILE A 79 -1.38 -0.57 9.26
CA ILE A 79 -1.46 -1.00 7.86
C ILE A 79 -0.72 0.04 7.03
N ILE A 80 0.23 -0.39 6.21
CA ILE A 80 1.03 0.48 5.37
C ILE A 80 0.87 0.03 3.92
N ILE A 81 0.52 0.98 3.05
CA ILE A 81 0.22 0.76 1.65
C ILE A 81 1.10 1.69 0.83
N THR A 82 1.88 1.15 -0.10
CA THR A 82 2.62 1.97 -1.07
C THR A 82 2.03 1.80 -2.46
N ALA A 83 2.16 2.83 -3.30
CA ALA A 83 1.80 2.71 -4.71
C ALA A 83 2.90 2.01 -5.49
N GLY A 84 2.51 1.16 -6.45
CA GLY A 84 3.36 0.60 -7.49
C GLY A 84 3.33 1.42 -8.78
N ASN A 85 3.95 0.89 -9.85
CA ASN A 85 4.01 1.59 -11.13
C ASN A 85 2.69 1.54 -11.92
N HIS A 86 1.83 0.56 -11.66
CA HIS A 86 0.48 0.46 -12.25
C HIS A 86 -0.54 1.34 -11.56
N ASP A 87 -0.31 1.69 -10.29
CA ASP A 87 -1.25 2.45 -9.48
C ASP A 87 -1.33 3.93 -9.86
N SER A 88 -2.49 4.53 -9.63
CA SER A 88 -2.61 5.97 -9.54
C SER A 88 -2.33 6.41 -8.10
N ALA A 89 -1.15 6.97 -7.87
CA ALA A 89 -0.76 7.47 -6.55
C ALA A 89 -1.80 8.46 -5.98
N ALA A 90 -2.29 9.39 -6.81
CA ALA A 90 -3.30 10.37 -6.41
C ALA A 90 -4.64 9.71 -6.01
N MET A 91 -5.04 8.63 -6.69
CA MET A 91 -6.27 7.90 -6.36
C MET A 91 -6.12 7.14 -5.03
N LEU A 92 -4.98 6.49 -4.80
CA LEU A 92 -4.71 5.80 -3.54
C LEU A 92 -4.64 6.76 -2.36
N GLU A 93 -4.04 7.93 -2.55
CA GLU A 93 -3.91 8.95 -1.52
C GLU A 93 -5.17 9.77 -1.27
N ALA A 94 -6.14 9.78 -2.20
CA ALA A 94 -7.35 10.59 -2.07
C ALA A 94 -8.06 10.44 -0.70
N PRO A 95 -8.21 9.22 -0.12
CA PRO A 95 -8.81 9.02 1.18
C PRO A 95 -7.79 8.99 2.35
N LYS A 96 -6.52 9.33 2.15
CA LYS A 96 -5.45 9.10 3.14
C LYS A 96 -5.72 9.72 4.50
N GLU A 97 -6.31 10.90 4.54
CA GLU A 97 -6.63 11.61 5.79
C GLU A 97 -7.63 10.81 6.64
N ILE A 98 -8.66 10.23 6.01
CA ILE A 98 -9.63 9.38 6.71
C ILE A 98 -8.98 8.06 7.12
N LEU A 99 -8.19 7.45 6.23
CA LEU A 99 -7.55 6.17 6.47
C LEU A 99 -6.54 6.23 7.63
N GLN A 100 -5.86 7.35 7.83
CA GLN A 100 -4.94 7.55 8.95
C GLN A 100 -5.61 7.41 10.32
N TYR A 101 -6.86 7.87 10.46
CA TYR A 101 -7.65 7.66 11.70
C TYR A 101 -7.95 6.17 11.97
N LEU A 102 -7.85 5.34 10.94
CA LEU A 102 -8.02 3.89 11.01
C LEU A 102 -6.68 3.14 11.09
N ASN A 103 -5.57 3.85 11.38
CA ASN A 103 -4.21 3.32 11.37
C ASN A 103 -3.76 2.75 10.01
N ILE A 104 -4.34 3.21 8.91
CA ILE A 104 -3.97 2.87 7.54
C ILE A 104 -3.18 4.04 6.95
N HIS A 105 -1.91 3.81 6.65
CA HIS A 105 -1.00 4.78 6.06
C HIS A 105 -0.81 4.47 4.57
N VAL A 106 -1.15 5.44 3.73
CA VAL A 106 -0.98 5.32 2.27
C VAL A 106 0.11 6.29 1.83
N VAL A 107 1.11 5.75 1.11
CA VAL A 107 2.19 6.51 0.50
C VAL A 107 2.15 6.25 -1.01
N GLY A 108 1.53 7.17 -1.74
CA GLY A 108 1.36 7.08 -3.19
C GLY A 108 2.48 7.77 -3.96
N HIS A 109 2.88 8.97 -3.50
CA HIS A 109 3.95 9.75 -4.10
C HIS A 109 5.18 9.78 -3.20
N ALA A 110 6.35 9.91 -3.81
CA ALA A 110 7.55 10.25 -3.06
C ALA A 110 7.39 11.65 -2.45
N PRO A 111 7.46 11.80 -1.11
CA PRO A 111 7.38 13.10 -0.47
C PRO A 111 8.68 13.88 -0.72
N THR A 112 8.59 15.22 -0.67
CA THR A 112 9.77 16.09 -0.79
C THR A 112 10.77 15.84 0.35
N GLU A 113 10.26 15.57 1.54
CA GLU A 113 11.07 15.26 2.73
C GLU A 113 11.08 13.74 2.94
N THR A 114 12.26 13.14 2.84
CA THR A 114 12.43 11.67 2.92
C THR A 114 12.07 11.10 4.29
N GLU A 115 12.13 11.92 5.35
CA GLU A 115 11.69 11.54 6.69
C GLU A 115 10.22 11.11 6.73
N ASN A 116 9.38 11.67 5.84
CA ASN A 116 7.97 11.32 5.74
C ASN A 116 7.72 9.91 5.17
N LEU A 117 8.76 9.25 4.64
CA LEU A 117 8.71 7.83 4.27
C LEU A 117 8.90 6.91 5.48
N LEU A 118 9.41 7.43 6.58
CA LEU A 118 9.74 6.65 7.77
C LEU A 118 8.53 6.58 8.70
N ILE A 119 7.89 5.43 8.76
CA ILE A 119 6.72 5.19 9.60
C ILE A 119 7.16 4.43 10.86
N PRO A 120 7.19 5.09 12.02
CA PRO A 120 7.52 4.43 13.28
C PRO A 120 6.35 3.55 13.72
N ILE A 121 6.70 2.37 14.23
CA ILE A 121 5.75 1.40 14.77
C ILE A 121 6.14 1.08 16.20
N SER A 122 5.26 1.37 17.14
CA SER A 122 5.40 0.98 18.54
C SER A 122 4.44 -0.17 18.84
N ILE A 123 4.93 -1.22 19.46
CA ILE A 123 4.12 -2.38 19.85
C ILE A 123 3.59 -2.21 21.26
N ASN A 124 4.39 -1.59 22.11
CA ASN A 124 4.05 -1.30 23.49
C ASN A 124 3.71 0.19 23.62
N GLU A 125 3.00 0.57 24.68
CA GLU A 125 2.68 1.97 25.02
C GLU A 125 3.92 2.79 25.45
N GLU A 126 5.10 2.18 25.43
CA GLU A 126 6.38 2.86 25.63
C GLU A 126 6.69 3.74 24.42
N ASN A 127 7.07 4.98 24.68
CA ASN A 127 7.21 6.08 23.72
C ASN A 127 8.28 5.88 22.63
N GLU A 128 9.00 4.77 22.60
CA GLU A 128 10.01 4.50 21.59
C GLU A 128 9.52 3.53 20.51
N PRO A 129 9.74 3.84 19.22
CA PRO A 129 9.36 2.95 18.14
C PRO A 129 10.19 1.67 18.21
N THR A 130 9.51 0.52 18.17
CA THR A 130 10.17 -0.79 18.15
C THR A 130 10.78 -1.09 16.78
N VAL A 131 10.15 -0.57 15.72
CA VAL A 131 10.58 -0.72 14.33
C VAL A 131 10.22 0.54 13.56
N VAL A 132 11.00 0.86 12.55
CA VAL A 132 10.69 1.89 11.56
C VAL A 132 10.53 1.21 10.20
N VAL A 133 9.42 1.46 9.52
CA VAL A 133 9.20 1.02 8.14
C VAL A 133 9.47 2.18 7.19
N ALA A 134 10.40 1.99 6.26
CA ALA A 134 10.59 2.91 5.14
C ALA A 134 9.58 2.55 4.04
N ALA A 135 8.48 3.31 3.96
CA ALA A 135 7.40 3.10 3.01
C ALA A 135 7.70 3.84 1.70
N VAL A 136 8.56 3.26 0.87
CA VAL A 136 8.98 3.86 -0.40
C VAL A 136 8.01 3.42 -1.50
N PRO A 137 7.26 4.35 -2.15
CA PRO A 137 6.41 4.02 -3.30
C PRO A 137 7.26 3.82 -4.55
N PHE A 138 6.63 3.44 -5.67
CA PHE A 138 7.31 3.44 -6.96
C PHE A 138 7.83 4.85 -7.29
N LEU A 139 9.15 4.93 -7.53
CA LEU A 139 9.84 6.18 -7.85
C LEU A 139 9.91 6.36 -9.37
N LYS A 140 9.46 7.50 -9.86
CA LYS A 140 9.65 7.91 -11.26
C LYS A 140 10.98 8.63 -11.41
N ASP A 141 11.52 8.68 -12.63
CA ASP A 141 12.78 9.39 -12.92
C ASP A 141 12.78 10.83 -12.38
N GLN A 142 11.66 11.52 -12.49
CA GLN A 142 11.51 12.89 -12.00
C GLN A 142 11.60 13.01 -10.47
N ASP A 143 11.28 11.94 -9.73
CA ASP A 143 11.30 11.92 -8.27
C ASP A 143 12.73 11.76 -7.74
N ILE A 144 13.65 11.26 -8.59
CA ILE A 144 15.04 10.96 -8.25
C ILE A 144 16.00 12.05 -8.77
N ARG A 145 15.63 12.76 -9.83
CA ARG A 145 16.49 13.79 -10.44
C ARG A 145 16.55 15.02 -9.56
N THR A 146 17.75 15.33 -9.08
CA THR A 146 18.04 16.63 -8.45
C THR A 146 18.20 17.68 -9.56
N PRO A 147 17.38 18.74 -9.60
CA PRO A 147 17.58 19.81 -10.58
C PRO A 147 18.99 20.39 -10.44
N GLY A 148 19.80 20.27 -11.49
CA GLY A 148 21.14 20.88 -11.58
C GLY A 148 22.34 19.94 -11.60
N LEU A 149 22.18 18.63 -11.43
CA LEU A 149 23.32 17.68 -11.52
C LEU A 149 23.62 17.23 -12.97
N ASP A 150 22.66 17.32 -13.89
CA ASP A 150 22.82 16.89 -15.28
C ASP A 150 23.46 17.97 -16.18
N ALA A 151 23.78 19.17 -15.68
CA ALA A 151 24.33 20.27 -16.47
C ALA A 151 25.84 20.23 -16.68
N THR A 152 26.54 19.22 -16.15
CA THR A 152 28.02 19.15 -16.21
C THR A 152 28.58 17.99 -17.03
N ALA A 153 27.74 17.23 -17.73
CA ALA A 153 28.18 16.05 -18.52
C ALA A 153 28.36 16.32 -20.04
N GLU A 154 28.11 17.56 -20.52
CA GLU A 154 28.38 17.94 -21.91
C GLU A 154 29.22 19.21 -21.95
N SER A 155 30.54 19.05 -21.89
CA SER A 155 31.52 20.02 -22.44
C SER A 155 32.87 19.33 -22.70
#